data_373e98f4794cb3ba0f5e202daa9347dc
#
_entry.id   373e98f4794cb3ba0f5e202daa9347dc
#
_cell.length_a   1.000
_cell.length_b   1.000
_cell.length_c   1.000
_cell.angle_alpha   90.00
_cell.angle_beta   90.00
_cell.angle_gamma   90.00
#
_symmetry.space_group_name_H-M   'P 1'
#
loop_
_entity.id
_entity.type
_entity.pdbx_description
1 polymer ?
#
loop_
_entity_poly.entity_id
_entity_poly.type
_entity_poly.pdbx_seq_one_letter_code
_entity_poly.pdbx_strand_id
1 'polypeptide(L)'
;MKIRNLCALLLALMLLALAGCGQKEQPTQPENPDVPQEEEAAPVRLVCSNGSTTLRFSREEDGHWLWADDKTFPLDESYALTLLETVQGIESLPPVTTAAQLADYGLESSAKYVTLTDSQDTSVTYRLGSESDGSVYVYREGAEATVYAVPDLLGQIGRSIYDMMALPELPQLTAENVTSLTVTAGERTLTLTPAEGAWTADGRDVTDQLADLTAWLGDMHLAACVDWRPSAGAAALCGLDKPAVTLTAAYTHAGADRSLTLTVGGQRGAGYCVTVSDDDTVYLMSAEALAPLLTLAQSGLE
;
A
#
# COMPACT_ATOMS: atom_id res chain seq x y z
N MET A 1 -34.07 -47.49 5.50
CA MET A 1 -35.14 -46.85 4.72
C MET A 1 -36.32 -46.41 5.59
N LYS A 2 -36.08 -45.83 6.80
CA LYS A 2 -37.15 -45.42 7.74
C LYS A 2 -37.01 -44.00 8.33
N ILE A 3 -35.92 -43.25 8.02
CA ILE A 3 -35.72 -41.91 8.57
C ILE A 3 -36.15 -40.82 7.57
N ARG A 4 -36.16 -41.08 6.27
CA ARG A 4 -36.60 -40.12 5.24
C ARG A 4 -38.08 -39.80 5.22
N ASN A 5 -38.93 -40.71 5.73
CA ASN A 5 -40.38 -40.52 5.74
C ASN A 5 -40.88 -39.78 6.99
N LEU A 6 -40.09 -39.67 8.03
CA LEU A 6 -40.45 -38.94 9.27
C LEU A 6 -40.29 -37.43 9.13
N CYS A 7 -39.30 -36.95 8.35
CA CYS A 7 -39.12 -35.54 8.09
C CYS A 7 -40.18 -34.93 7.16
N ALA A 8 -40.72 -35.72 6.24
CA ALA A 8 -41.76 -35.25 5.33
C ALA A 8 -43.13 -35.06 6.04
N LEU A 9 -43.39 -35.85 7.10
CA LEU A 9 -44.63 -35.72 7.86
C LEU A 9 -44.66 -34.53 8.82
N LEU A 10 -43.50 -34.13 9.35
CA LEU A 10 -43.33 -32.96 10.21
C LEU A 10 -43.42 -31.62 9.44
N LEU A 11 -43.00 -31.60 8.18
CA LEU A 11 -43.13 -30.38 7.34
C LEU A 11 -44.57 -30.13 6.89
N ALA A 12 -45.37 -31.21 6.70
CA ALA A 12 -46.78 -31.08 6.30
C ALA A 12 -47.69 -30.63 7.45
N LEU A 13 -47.32 -30.85 8.71
CA LEU A 13 -48.09 -30.42 9.88
C LEU A 13 -47.82 -28.93 10.27
N MET A 14 -46.69 -28.35 9.88
CA MET A 14 -46.39 -26.93 10.12
C MET A 14 -47.09 -25.97 9.15
N LEU A 15 -47.55 -26.44 8.00
CA LEU A 15 -48.23 -25.63 6.98
C LEU A 15 -49.77 -25.50 7.22
N LEU A 16 -50.34 -26.22 8.17
CA LEU A 16 -51.77 -26.18 8.46
C LEU A 16 -52.17 -25.30 9.66
N ALA A 17 -51.20 -24.69 10.35
CA ALA A 17 -51.44 -23.83 11.53
C ALA A 17 -51.55 -22.34 11.22
N LEU A 18 -51.42 -21.90 9.94
CA LEU A 18 -51.44 -20.50 9.52
C LEU A 18 -52.76 -20.02 8.85
N ALA A 19 -53.78 -20.81 8.86
CA ALA A 19 -55.10 -20.42 8.32
C ALA A 19 -56.15 -20.32 9.42
N GLY A 20 -56.19 -19.16 10.06
CA GLY A 20 -57.33 -18.84 10.94
C GLY A 20 -57.00 -17.84 12.03
N CYS A 21 -57.14 -16.53 11.77
CA CYS A 21 -57.84 -15.61 12.68
C CYS A 21 -57.92 -14.18 12.08
N GLY A 22 -59.14 -13.78 11.79
CA GLY A 22 -59.76 -12.49 12.11
C GLY A 22 -59.13 -11.21 11.57
N GLN A 23 -59.65 -10.71 10.45
CA GLN A 23 -59.52 -9.31 10.05
C GLN A 23 -59.97 -8.37 11.18
N LYS A 24 -59.07 -7.52 11.68
CA LYS A 24 -59.37 -6.20 12.17
C LYS A 24 -58.74 -5.23 11.20
N GLU A 25 -59.56 -4.42 10.55
CA GLU A 25 -59.12 -3.29 9.73
C GLU A 25 -58.26 -2.36 10.56
N GLN A 26 -56.96 -2.31 10.26
CA GLN A 26 -56.06 -1.29 10.74
C GLN A 26 -56.06 -0.16 9.70
N PRO A 27 -56.15 1.13 10.11
CA PRO A 27 -56.17 2.20 9.16
C PRO A 27 -54.91 2.21 8.32
N THR A 28 -55.05 2.22 7.00
CA THR A 28 -54.03 2.41 6.01
C THR A 28 -53.24 3.69 6.31
N GLN A 29 -52.06 3.54 6.82
CA GLN A 29 -51.04 4.59 6.82
C GLN A 29 -50.76 4.93 5.34
N PRO A 30 -50.77 6.20 4.92
CA PRO A 30 -50.49 6.53 3.54
C PRO A 30 -49.06 6.04 3.24
N GLU A 31 -48.92 5.20 2.22
CA GLU A 31 -47.63 4.88 1.59
C GLU A 31 -46.97 6.23 1.27
N ASN A 32 -45.88 6.52 1.96
CA ASN A 32 -44.98 7.59 1.61
C ASN A 32 -44.49 7.28 0.18
N PRO A 33 -44.73 8.14 -0.81
CA PRO A 33 -44.19 7.88 -2.13
C PRO A 33 -42.67 7.65 -2.01
N ASP A 34 -42.17 6.55 -2.58
CA ASP A 34 -40.76 6.30 -2.76
C ASP A 34 -40.10 7.61 -3.20
N VAL A 35 -39.47 8.30 -2.28
CA VAL A 35 -38.47 9.31 -2.61
C VAL A 35 -37.32 8.47 -3.15
N PRO A 36 -36.97 8.58 -4.43
CA PRO A 36 -35.78 7.92 -4.93
C PRO A 36 -34.63 8.38 -4.01
N GLN A 37 -34.02 7.44 -3.29
CA GLN A 37 -32.71 7.70 -2.74
C GLN A 37 -31.85 7.99 -3.98
N GLU A 38 -31.49 9.26 -4.23
CA GLU A 38 -30.44 9.59 -5.16
C GLU A 38 -29.23 8.79 -4.67
N GLU A 39 -28.87 7.72 -5.39
CA GLU A 39 -27.62 7.04 -5.19
C GLU A 39 -26.55 8.12 -5.35
N GLU A 40 -25.92 8.50 -4.24
CA GLU A 40 -24.81 9.46 -4.27
C GLU A 40 -23.79 8.93 -5.26
N ALA A 41 -23.51 9.71 -6.29
CA ALA A 41 -22.58 9.30 -7.34
C ALA A 41 -21.22 9.02 -6.71
N ALA A 42 -20.65 7.84 -7.01
CA ALA A 42 -19.40 7.40 -6.41
C ALA A 42 -18.25 8.39 -6.72
N PRO A 43 -17.38 8.70 -5.75
CA PRO A 43 -16.23 9.55 -5.99
C PRO A 43 -15.31 8.99 -7.07
N VAL A 44 -14.86 9.88 -7.96
CA VAL A 44 -13.92 9.57 -9.05
C VAL A 44 -12.62 10.38 -8.96
N ARG A 45 -12.56 11.40 -8.10
CA ARG A 45 -11.35 12.17 -7.80
C ARG A 45 -11.24 12.40 -6.30
N LEU A 46 -10.02 12.28 -5.81
CA LEU A 46 -9.64 12.53 -4.42
C LEU A 46 -8.42 13.45 -4.43
N VAL A 47 -8.52 14.59 -3.78
CA VAL A 47 -7.41 15.54 -3.62
C VAL A 47 -7.18 15.77 -2.14
N CYS A 48 -5.94 15.61 -1.67
CA CYS A 48 -5.59 15.90 -0.29
C CYS A 48 -4.38 16.84 -0.22
N SER A 49 -4.39 17.74 0.76
CA SER A 49 -3.29 18.65 1.05
C SER A 49 -2.98 18.68 2.54
N ASN A 50 -1.72 18.48 2.89
CA ASN A 50 -1.23 18.65 4.25
C ASN A 50 -0.80 20.10 4.57
N GLY A 51 -1.03 21.04 3.65
CA GLY A 51 -0.61 22.44 3.74
C GLY A 51 0.73 22.73 3.07
N SER A 52 1.54 21.71 2.78
CA SER A 52 2.84 21.83 2.10
C SER A 52 2.84 21.11 0.75
N THR A 53 2.23 19.96 0.69
CA THR A 53 2.15 19.11 -0.50
C THR A 53 0.69 18.81 -0.79
N THR A 54 0.35 18.70 -2.07
CA THR A 54 -0.97 18.28 -2.53
C THR A 54 -0.83 17.04 -3.39
N LEU A 55 -1.54 15.98 -3.03
CA LEU A 55 -1.66 14.75 -3.81
C LEU A 55 -3.04 14.69 -4.47
N ARG A 56 -3.07 14.16 -5.68
CA ARG A 56 -4.26 14.02 -6.50
C ARG A 56 -4.38 12.58 -6.98
N PHE A 57 -5.55 12.00 -6.78
CA PHE A 57 -5.85 10.66 -7.24
C PHE A 57 -7.08 10.70 -8.14
N SER A 58 -7.07 9.88 -9.17
CA SER A 58 -8.21 9.69 -10.08
C SER A 58 -8.57 8.22 -10.17
N ARG A 59 -9.87 7.95 -10.25
CA ARG A 59 -10.39 6.61 -10.49
C ARG A 59 -10.62 6.44 -12.00
N GLU A 60 -10.06 5.38 -12.55
CA GLU A 60 -10.24 5.04 -13.97
C GLU A 60 -11.55 4.26 -14.21
N GLU A 61 -11.92 4.05 -15.46
CA GLU A 61 -13.16 3.37 -15.84
C GLU A 61 -13.22 1.90 -15.36
N ASP A 62 -12.06 1.25 -15.23
CA ASP A 62 -11.91 -0.11 -14.69
C ASP A 62 -12.03 -0.19 -13.17
N GLY A 63 -12.14 0.97 -12.50
CA GLY A 63 -12.33 1.11 -11.06
C GLY A 63 -11.05 1.31 -10.27
N HIS A 64 -9.86 1.22 -10.88
CA HIS A 64 -8.58 1.41 -10.23
C HIS A 64 -8.30 2.88 -9.92
N TRP A 65 -7.68 3.13 -8.76
CA TRP A 65 -7.20 4.44 -8.38
C TRP A 65 -5.75 4.62 -8.79
N LEU A 66 -5.43 5.74 -9.42
CA LEU A 66 -4.09 6.11 -9.86
C LEU A 66 -3.69 7.47 -9.29
N TRP A 67 -2.39 7.69 -9.17
CA TRP A 67 -1.87 9.03 -8.92
C TRP A 67 -2.05 9.89 -10.18
N ALA A 68 -2.83 10.97 -10.07
CA ALA A 68 -3.25 11.74 -11.25
C ALA A 68 -2.10 12.52 -11.93
N ASP A 69 -1.04 12.86 -11.17
CA ASP A 69 0.10 13.62 -11.69
C ASP A 69 1.05 12.71 -12.50
N ASP A 70 1.12 11.39 -12.19
CA ASP A 70 1.80 10.37 -13.00
C ASP A 70 1.05 9.03 -12.91
N LYS A 71 0.21 8.74 -13.89
CA LYS A 71 -0.59 7.51 -13.93
C LYS A 71 0.23 6.23 -14.13
N THR A 72 1.53 6.35 -14.41
CA THR A 72 2.43 5.19 -14.54
C THR A 72 3.12 4.85 -13.23
N PHE A 73 2.94 5.68 -12.19
CA PHE A 73 3.42 5.38 -10.84
C PHE A 73 2.68 4.16 -10.29
N PRO A 74 3.40 3.14 -9.80
CA PRO A 74 2.76 1.94 -9.23
C PRO A 74 2.19 2.26 -7.83
N LEU A 75 0.98 2.85 -7.81
CA LEU A 75 0.30 3.19 -6.57
C LEU A 75 -0.21 1.93 -5.87
N ASP A 76 0.06 1.78 -4.58
CA ASP A 76 -0.73 0.91 -3.71
C ASP A 76 -2.08 1.60 -3.43
N GLU A 77 -3.11 1.16 -4.13
CA GLU A 77 -4.44 1.75 -4.06
C GLU A 77 -5.05 1.72 -2.66
N SER A 78 -4.58 0.84 -1.79
CA SER A 78 -5.10 0.72 -0.42
C SER A 78 -5.01 2.04 0.36
N TYR A 79 -4.00 2.87 0.06
CA TYR A 79 -3.85 4.19 0.66
C TYR A 79 -4.96 5.16 0.22
N ALA A 80 -5.27 5.21 -1.07
CA ALA A 80 -6.33 6.06 -1.59
C ALA A 80 -7.71 5.58 -1.10
N LEU A 81 -7.94 4.27 -1.08
CA LEU A 81 -9.18 3.65 -0.60
C LEU A 81 -9.39 3.89 0.90
N THR A 82 -8.35 3.75 1.73
CA THR A 82 -8.43 4.01 3.17
C THR A 82 -8.75 5.49 3.45
N LEU A 83 -8.10 6.41 2.73
CA LEU A 83 -8.39 7.83 2.86
C LEU A 83 -9.82 8.17 2.42
N LEU A 84 -10.27 7.57 1.31
CA LEU A 84 -11.64 7.73 0.82
C LEU A 84 -12.67 7.26 1.85
N GLU A 85 -12.50 6.06 2.40
CA GLU A 85 -13.36 5.49 3.43
C GLU A 85 -13.41 6.38 4.68
N THR A 86 -12.23 6.85 5.14
CA THR A 86 -12.14 7.76 6.28
C THR A 86 -12.94 9.03 6.05
N VAL A 87 -12.79 9.66 4.87
CA VAL A 87 -13.46 10.93 4.54
C VAL A 87 -14.97 10.77 4.35
N GLN A 88 -15.40 9.70 3.71
CA GLN A 88 -16.84 9.39 3.57
C GLN A 88 -17.51 9.09 4.91
N GLY A 89 -16.76 8.57 5.88
CA GLY A 89 -17.25 8.28 7.23
C GLY A 89 -17.37 9.48 8.15
N ILE A 90 -16.82 10.67 7.81
CA ILE A 90 -16.74 11.83 8.72
C ILE A 90 -18.11 12.23 9.28
N GLU A 91 -19.11 12.38 8.44
CA GLU A 91 -20.44 12.86 8.86
C GLU A 91 -21.25 11.81 9.65
N SER A 92 -20.76 10.57 9.69
CA SER A 92 -21.31 9.50 10.54
C SER A 92 -20.75 9.52 11.96
N LEU A 93 -19.67 10.28 12.21
CA LEU A 93 -19.08 10.43 13.54
C LEU A 93 -19.97 11.34 14.42
N PRO A 94 -19.92 11.15 15.75
CA PRO A 94 -20.56 12.10 16.66
C PRO A 94 -19.85 13.46 16.54
N PRO A 95 -20.59 14.56 16.37
CA PRO A 95 -20.01 15.88 16.30
C PRO A 95 -19.39 16.29 17.65
N VAL A 96 -18.24 16.94 17.60
CA VAL A 96 -17.64 17.60 18.77
C VAL A 96 -18.50 18.79 19.19
N THR A 97 -18.95 19.55 18.21
CA THR A 97 -19.83 20.70 18.40
C THR A 97 -20.54 21.05 17.10
N THR A 98 -21.68 21.72 17.22
CA THR A 98 -22.40 22.36 16.12
C THR A 98 -22.35 23.88 16.29
N ALA A 99 -22.46 24.65 15.20
CA ALA A 99 -22.33 26.12 15.21
C ALA A 99 -21.00 26.62 15.84
N ALA A 100 -19.88 25.93 15.53
CA ALA A 100 -18.59 26.24 16.10
C ALA A 100 -18.01 27.59 15.65
N GLN A 101 -17.19 28.19 16.50
CA GLN A 101 -16.21 29.21 16.08
C GLN A 101 -15.04 28.46 15.43
N LEU A 102 -14.94 28.44 14.13
CA LEU A 102 -13.90 27.67 13.39
C LEU A 102 -12.47 28.01 13.80
N ALA A 103 -12.22 29.26 14.22
CA ALA A 103 -10.94 29.71 14.74
C ALA A 103 -10.47 28.91 15.96
N ASP A 104 -11.38 28.53 16.87
CA ASP A 104 -11.03 27.79 18.10
C ASP A 104 -10.48 26.39 17.80
N TYR A 105 -10.77 25.86 16.63
CA TYR A 105 -10.36 24.55 16.14
C TYR A 105 -9.25 24.61 15.08
N GLY A 106 -8.72 25.83 14.81
CA GLY A 106 -7.68 26.05 13.78
C GLY A 106 -8.19 25.83 12.34
N LEU A 107 -9.50 25.94 12.11
CA LEU A 107 -10.14 25.63 10.83
C LEU A 107 -10.33 26.85 9.91
N GLU A 108 -10.35 28.08 10.47
CA GLU A 108 -10.70 29.30 9.74
C GLU A 108 -9.75 29.61 8.56
N SER A 109 -8.46 29.35 8.72
CA SER A 109 -7.42 29.64 7.73
C SER A 109 -6.53 28.44 7.40
N SER A 110 -7.02 27.22 7.64
CA SER A 110 -6.22 26.03 7.39
C SER A 110 -5.99 25.79 5.89
N ALA A 111 -4.73 25.53 5.54
CA ALA A 111 -4.32 25.10 4.21
C ALA A 111 -4.45 23.58 4.00
N LYS A 112 -4.82 22.83 5.07
CA LYS A 112 -5.00 21.37 5.02
C LYS A 112 -6.44 21.05 4.64
N TYR A 113 -6.61 20.18 3.65
CA TYR A 113 -7.95 19.80 3.19
C TYR A 113 -7.97 18.44 2.49
N VAL A 114 -9.15 17.86 2.39
CA VAL A 114 -9.44 16.75 1.50
C VAL A 114 -10.70 17.11 0.70
N THR A 115 -10.64 16.90 -0.61
CA THR A 115 -11.76 17.11 -1.53
C THR A 115 -12.09 15.81 -2.24
N LEU A 116 -13.35 15.41 -2.20
CA LEU A 116 -13.92 14.34 -3.01
C LEU A 116 -14.71 14.96 -4.15
N THR A 117 -14.58 14.43 -5.35
CA THR A 117 -15.39 14.83 -6.51
C THR A 117 -16.00 13.58 -7.13
N ASP A 118 -17.29 13.61 -7.36
CA ASP A 118 -18.05 12.53 -7.96
C ASP A 118 -18.01 12.54 -9.51
N SER A 119 -18.68 11.57 -10.12
CA SER A 119 -18.79 11.46 -11.58
C SER A 119 -19.64 12.54 -12.25
N GLN A 120 -20.36 13.36 -11.46
CA GLN A 120 -21.17 14.49 -11.92
C GLN A 120 -20.45 15.84 -11.73
N ASP A 121 -19.14 15.81 -11.38
CA ASP A 121 -18.33 16.98 -11.04
C ASP A 121 -18.77 17.74 -9.76
N THR A 122 -19.60 17.12 -8.93
CA THR A 122 -19.95 17.68 -7.62
C THR A 122 -18.80 17.42 -6.64
N SER A 123 -18.38 18.48 -5.94
CA SER A 123 -17.24 18.39 -5.01
C SER A 123 -17.65 18.69 -3.58
N VAL A 124 -17.12 17.91 -2.66
CA VAL A 124 -17.22 18.14 -1.21
C VAL A 124 -15.82 18.30 -0.65
N THR A 125 -15.58 19.39 0.08
CA THR A 125 -14.28 19.69 0.68
C THR A 125 -14.40 19.69 2.20
N TYR A 126 -13.50 18.98 2.85
CA TYR A 126 -13.29 18.96 4.28
C TYR A 126 -12.02 19.71 4.64
N ARG A 127 -12.12 20.73 5.50
CA ARG A 127 -10.96 21.44 6.07
C ARG A 127 -10.49 20.76 7.34
N LEU A 128 -9.17 20.66 7.51
CA LEU A 128 -8.54 20.05 8.67
C LEU A 128 -7.84 21.13 9.48
N GLY A 129 -8.12 21.19 10.77
CA GLY A 129 -7.61 22.20 11.70
C GLY A 129 -6.48 21.70 12.60
N SER A 130 -6.62 22.00 13.89
CA SER A 130 -5.68 21.60 14.94
C SER A 130 -5.88 20.13 15.29
N GLU A 131 -4.82 19.52 15.81
CA GLU A 131 -4.83 18.15 16.34
C GLU A 131 -5.01 18.15 17.85
N SER A 132 -5.78 17.18 18.35
CA SER A 132 -5.93 16.88 19.78
C SER A 132 -6.09 15.38 19.98
N ASP A 133 -5.30 14.80 20.88
CA ASP A 133 -5.36 13.38 21.26
C ASP A 133 -5.31 12.39 20.07
N GLY A 134 -4.47 12.68 19.07
CA GLY A 134 -4.33 11.85 17.87
C GLY A 134 -5.47 11.97 16.85
N SER A 135 -6.40 12.91 17.08
CA SER A 135 -7.48 13.24 16.16
C SER A 135 -7.32 14.66 15.63
N VAL A 136 -7.71 14.92 14.39
CA VAL A 136 -7.75 16.26 13.81
C VAL A 136 -9.18 16.77 13.77
N TYR A 137 -9.35 18.04 14.06
CA TYR A 137 -10.65 18.69 13.89
C TYR A 137 -10.94 18.95 12.41
N VAL A 138 -12.14 18.59 11.99
CA VAL A 138 -12.57 18.65 10.59
C VAL A 138 -13.95 19.26 10.48
N TYR A 139 -14.18 20.09 9.45
CA TYR A 139 -15.52 20.52 9.08
C TYR A 139 -15.70 20.50 7.56
N ARG A 140 -16.94 20.36 7.09
CA ARG A 140 -17.31 20.43 5.68
C ARG A 140 -17.49 21.89 5.26
N GLU A 141 -16.75 22.32 4.21
CA GLU A 141 -16.92 23.68 3.65
C GLU A 141 -18.33 23.88 3.06
N GLY A 142 -18.86 25.08 3.28
CA GLY A 142 -20.17 25.45 2.74
C GLY A 142 -21.37 24.86 3.49
N ALA A 143 -21.13 24.02 4.50
CA ALA A 143 -22.17 23.51 5.40
C ALA A 143 -22.24 24.32 6.71
N GLU A 144 -23.19 24.00 7.60
CA GLU A 144 -23.18 24.50 8.97
C GLU A 144 -21.85 24.16 9.65
N ALA A 145 -21.36 25.04 10.53
CA ALA A 145 -20.07 24.87 11.20
C ALA A 145 -20.09 23.74 12.25
N THR A 146 -20.40 22.52 11.80
CA THR A 146 -20.31 21.28 12.58
C THR A 146 -18.89 20.75 12.51
N VAL A 147 -18.26 20.56 13.68
CA VAL A 147 -16.89 20.08 13.80
C VAL A 147 -16.88 18.64 14.26
N TYR A 148 -16.08 17.83 13.59
CA TYR A 148 -15.82 16.43 13.90
C TYR A 148 -14.38 16.26 14.37
N ALA A 149 -14.09 15.21 15.13
CA ALA A 149 -12.74 14.78 15.47
C ALA A 149 -12.46 13.47 14.74
N VAL A 150 -11.50 13.50 13.82
CA VAL A 150 -11.18 12.36 12.94
C VAL A 150 -9.81 11.81 13.31
N PRO A 151 -9.70 10.56 13.77
CA PRO A 151 -8.43 9.97 14.16
C PRO A 151 -7.56 9.71 12.93
N ASP A 152 -6.24 9.82 13.10
CA ASP A 152 -5.17 9.49 12.12
C ASP A 152 -5.28 10.14 10.72
N LEU A 153 -6.25 11.01 10.48
CA LEU A 153 -6.41 11.62 9.14
C LEU A 153 -5.19 12.47 8.76
N LEU A 154 -4.55 13.16 9.72
CA LEU A 154 -3.30 13.89 9.43
C LEU A 154 -2.15 12.96 9.07
N GLY A 155 -2.05 11.79 9.70
CA GLY A 155 -1.09 10.76 9.34
C GLY A 155 -1.30 10.26 7.91
N GLN A 156 -2.55 10.06 7.50
CA GLN A 156 -2.88 9.63 6.15
C GLN A 156 -2.49 10.68 5.09
N ILE A 157 -2.90 11.94 5.23
CA ILE A 157 -2.58 13.00 4.27
C ILE A 157 -1.15 13.53 4.36
N GLY A 158 -0.43 13.19 5.43
CA GLY A 158 0.97 13.58 5.65
C GLY A 158 1.98 12.74 4.88
N ARG A 159 1.56 11.60 4.33
CA ARG A 159 2.43 10.69 3.58
C ARG A 159 2.88 11.33 2.26
N SER A 160 4.10 11.00 1.85
CA SER A 160 4.57 11.31 0.50
C SER A 160 3.97 10.30 -0.49
N ILE A 161 3.97 10.64 -1.79
CA ILE A 161 3.55 9.68 -2.81
C ILE A 161 4.44 8.44 -2.83
N TYR A 162 5.72 8.57 -2.49
CA TYR A 162 6.66 7.44 -2.45
C TYR A 162 6.36 6.45 -1.31
N ASP A 163 5.75 6.92 -0.20
CA ASP A 163 5.27 6.04 0.87
C ASP A 163 4.05 5.20 0.46
N MET A 164 3.42 5.55 -0.66
CA MET A 164 2.24 4.91 -1.22
C MET A 164 2.56 4.03 -2.43
N MET A 165 3.84 3.71 -2.68
CA MET A 165 4.23 2.86 -3.79
C MET A 165 3.94 1.39 -3.49
N ALA A 166 3.33 0.69 -4.43
CA ALA A 166 3.32 -0.77 -4.48
C ALA A 166 4.73 -1.24 -4.83
N LEU A 167 5.49 -1.67 -3.81
CA LEU A 167 6.87 -2.13 -4.02
C LEU A 167 6.88 -3.42 -4.81
N PRO A 168 7.81 -3.60 -5.78
CA PRO A 168 7.91 -4.84 -6.53
C PRO A 168 8.38 -5.99 -5.63
N GLU A 169 7.81 -7.16 -5.85
CA GLU A 169 8.28 -8.39 -5.22
C GLU A 169 9.59 -8.85 -5.85
N LEU A 170 10.58 -9.17 -5.02
CA LEU A 170 11.83 -9.74 -5.47
C LEU A 170 11.71 -11.27 -5.58
N PRO A 171 12.44 -11.91 -6.52
CA PRO A 171 12.41 -13.35 -6.66
C PRO A 171 13.01 -14.03 -5.43
N GLN A 172 12.42 -15.12 -5.00
CA GLN A 172 13.05 -16.03 -4.04
C GLN A 172 14.14 -16.84 -4.75
N LEU A 173 15.37 -16.60 -4.36
CA LEU A 173 16.55 -17.26 -4.94
C LEU A 173 17.03 -18.38 -4.00
N THR A 174 17.09 -19.59 -4.53
CA THR A 174 17.51 -20.80 -3.80
C THR A 174 18.54 -21.59 -4.60
N ALA A 175 19.26 -22.50 -3.97
CA ALA A 175 20.20 -23.39 -4.69
C ALA A 175 19.52 -24.25 -5.78
N GLU A 176 18.19 -24.38 -5.73
CA GLU A 176 17.43 -25.18 -6.70
C GLU A 176 17.09 -24.39 -7.98
N ASN A 177 16.91 -23.07 -7.88
CA ASN A 177 16.49 -22.25 -9.01
C ASN A 177 17.61 -21.33 -9.53
N VAL A 178 18.65 -21.03 -8.76
CA VAL A 178 19.81 -20.24 -9.20
C VAL A 178 20.73 -21.09 -10.06
N THR A 179 21.23 -20.53 -11.14
CA THR A 179 22.24 -21.16 -11.99
C THR A 179 23.65 -20.56 -11.78
N SER A 180 23.68 -19.27 -11.41
CA SER A 180 24.94 -18.61 -10.99
C SER A 180 24.59 -17.36 -10.15
N LEU A 181 25.48 -17.04 -9.22
CA LEU A 181 25.41 -15.84 -8.40
C LEU A 181 26.77 -15.14 -8.44
N THR A 182 26.79 -13.87 -8.79
CA THR A 182 28.03 -13.07 -8.83
C THR A 182 27.88 -11.89 -7.88
N VAL A 183 28.84 -11.73 -6.96
CA VAL A 183 28.95 -10.59 -6.04
C VAL A 183 30.18 -9.79 -6.41
N THR A 184 29.99 -8.51 -6.74
CA THR A 184 31.07 -7.58 -7.10
C THR A 184 31.13 -6.44 -6.09
N ALA A 185 32.31 -6.20 -5.49
CA ALA A 185 32.58 -5.10 -4.57
C ALA A 185 33.94 -4.47 -4.89
N GLY A 186 33.90 -3.25 -5.45
CA GLY A 186 35.10 -2.61 -6.00
C GLY A 186 35.73 -3.45 -7.11
N GLU A 187 37.00 -3.86 -6.93
CA GLU A 187 37.71 -4.69 -7.90
C GLU A 187 37.55 -6.21 -7.66
N ARG A 188 36.91 -6.60 -6.55
CA ARG A 188 36.69 -8.01 -6.21
C ARG A 188 35.41 -8.53 -6.83
N THR A 189 35.49 -9.71 -7.42
CA THR A 189 34.34 -10.43 -7.93
C THR A 189 34.39 -11.86 -7.43
N LEU A 190 33.28 -12.31 -6.82
CA LEU A 190 33.09 -13.66 -6.36
C LEU A 190 31.94 -14.28 -7.15
N THR A 191 32.22 -15.42 -7.78
CA THR A 191 31.19 -16.20 -8.48
C THR A 191 30.89 -17.48 -7.70
N LEU A 192 29.59 -17.67 -7.40
CA LEU A 192 29.04 -18.82 -6.69
C LEU A 192 28.15 -19.60 -7.64
N THR A 193 28.30 -20.91 -7.65
CA THR A 193 27.52 -21.80 -8.51
C THR A 193 26.92 -22.92 -7.65
N PRO A 194 25.61 -23.17 -7.72
CA PRO A 194 25.05 -24.32 -7.06
C PRO A 194 25.43 -25.61 -7.79
N ALA A 195 25.77 -26.64 -7.01
CA ALA A 195 26.08 -27.96 -7.49
C ALA A 195 25.54 -29.01 -6.52
N GLU A 196 24.62 -29.87 -6.96
CA GLU A 196 24.04 -30.96 -6.16
C GLU A 196 23.46 -30.51 -4.81
N GLY A 197 22.88 -29.30 -4.77
CA GLY A 197 22.30 -28.71 -3.54
C GLY A 197 23.31 -28.00 -2.63
N ALA A 198 24.58 -27.94 -2.99
CA ALA A 198 25.64 -27.20 -2.32
C ALA A 198 26.01 -25.95 -3.10
N TRP A 199 26.63 -24.97 -2.46
CA TRP A 199 27.21 -23.80 -3.12
C TRP A 199 28.71 -23.97 -3.28
N THR A 200 29.21 -23.70 -4.49
CA THR A 200 30.65 -23.82 -4.81
C THR A 200 31.22 -22.49 -5.29
N ALA A 201 32.44 -22.21 -4.89
CA ALA A 201 33.31 -21.16 -5.41
C ALA A 201 34.65 -21.75 -5.84
N ASP A 202 35.10 -21.54 -7.08
CA ASP A 202 36.30 -22.10 -7.63
C ASP A 202 36.41 -23.63 -7.45
N GLY A 203 35.27 -24.32 -7.53
CA GLY A 203 35.16 -25.76 -7.36
C GLY A 203 35.28 -26.28 -5.92
N ARG A 204 35.24 -25.40 -4.91
CA ARG A 204 35.23 -25.75 -3.48
C ARG A 204 33.83 -25.57 -2.94
N ASP A 205 33.41 -26.48 -2.07
CA ASP A 205 32.17 -26.33 -1.30
C ASP A 205 32.34 -25.19 -0.29
N VAL A 206 31.40 -24.21 -0.33
CA VAL A 206 31.38 -23.04 0.52
C VAL A 206 29.99 -22.88 1.19
N THR A 207 29.15 -23.91 1.18
CA THR A 207 27.76 -23.88 1.63
C THR A 207 27.62 -23.35 3.05
N ASP A 208 28.45 -23.86 3.98
CA ASP A 208 28.39 -23.45 5.37
C ASP A 208 28.74 -21.98 5.59
N GLN A 209 29.63 -21.43 4.73
CA GLN A 209 30.04 -20.01 4.78
C GLN A 209 28.98 -19.07 4.22
N LEU A 210 28.01 -19.60 3.48
CA LEU A 210 26.95 -18.82 2.81
C LEU A 210 25.59 -18.99 3.46
N ALA A 211 25.47 -19.62 4.64
CA ALA A 211 24.20 -19.92 5.27
C ALA A 211 23.32 -18.66 5.44
N ASP A 212 23.88 -17.57 5.95
CA ASP A 212 23.14 -16.29 6.14
C ASP A 212 22.78 -15.64 4.79
N LEU A 213 23.68 -15.68 3.81
CA LEU A 213 23.41 -15.16 2.48
C LEU A 213 22.29 -15.94 1.79
N THR A 214 22.32 -17.27 1.85
CA THR A 214 21.29 -18.10 1.21
C THR A 214 19.94 -17.96 1.86
N ALA A 215 19.87 -17.80 3.19
CA ALA A 215 18.64 -17.49 3.89
C ALA A 215 18.07 -16.14 3.42
N TRP A 216 18.91 -15.11 3.33
CA TRP A 216 18.52 -13.79 2.85
C TRP A 216 18.07 -13.79 1.39
N LEU A 217 18.74 -14.52 0.49
CA LEU A 217 18.36 -14.65 -0.92
C LEU A 217 16.93 -15.20 -1.12
N GLY A 218 16.45 -16.02 -0.17
CA GLY A 218 15.10 -16.56 -0.15
C GLY A 218 14.05 -15.59 0.39
N ASP A 219 14.46 -14.48 1.02
CA ASP A 219 13.57 -13.53 1.70
C ASP A 219 13.92 -12.06 1.42
N MET A 220 14.46 -11.79 0.24
CA MET A 220 14.79 -10.41 -0.15
C MET A 220 13.53 -9.57 -0.30
N HIS A 221 13.51 -8.40 0.32
CA HIS A 221 12.42 -7.45 0.17
C HIS A 221 12.89 -5.99 0.23
N LEU A 222 12.17 -5.13 -0.47
CA LEU A 222 12.38 -3.69 -0.44
C LEU A 222 11.58 -3.09 0.71
N ALA A 223 12.12 -2.02 1.31
CA ALA A 223 11.47 -1.38 2.47
C ALA A 223 10.66 -0.13 2.09
N ALA A 224 11.12 0.63 1.09
CA ALA A 224 10.46 1.86 0.65
C ALA A 224 10.96 2.30 -0.74
N CYS A 225 10.20 3.17 -1.40
CA CYS A 225 10.68 3.95 -2.52
C CYS A 225 11.47 5.17 -2.00
N VAL A 226 12.62 5.43 -2.59
CA VAL A 226 13.45 6.61 -2.29
C VAL A 226 13.24 7.69 -3.34
N ASP A 227 13.19 7.30 -4.61
CA ASP A 227 12.99 8.22 -5.73
C ASP A 227 12.48 7.44 -6.96
N TRP A 228 11.35 7.86 -7.48
CA TRP A 228 10.73 7.31 -8.68
C TRP A 228 11.31 7.96 -9.92
N ARG A 229 11.97 7.16 -10.77
CA ARG A 229 12.63 7.64 -12.01
C ARG A 229 13.58 8.81 -11.77
N PRO A 230 14.58 8.65 -10.89
CA PRO A 230 15.49 9.72 -10.53
C PRO A 230 16.29 10.23 -11.74
N SER A 231 16.69 11.47 -11.69
CA SER A 231 17.73 11.96 -12.60
C SER A 231 19.06 11.28 -12.30
N ALA A 232 19.99 11.25 -13.26
CA ALA A 232 21.33 10.69 -13.05
C ALA A 232 22.07 11.35 -11.85
N GLY A 233 21.86 12.65 -11.62
CA GLY A 233 22.41 13.35 -10.46
C GLY A 233 21.80 12.90 -9.13
N ALA A 234 20.50 12.62 -9.10
CA ALA A 234 19.82 12.11 -7.91
C ALA A 234 20.27 10.67 -7.59
N ALA A 235 20.42 9.82 -8.60
CA ALA A 235 20.98 8.48 -8.45
C ALA A 235 22.42 8.50 -7.90
N ALA A 236 23.26 9.42 -8.36
CA ALA A 236 24.62 9.61 -7.86
C ALA A 236 24.65 10.05 -6.38
N LEU A 237 23.69 10.88 -5.93
CA LEU A 237 23.56 11.23 -4.51
C LEU A 237 23.22 10.03 -3.62
N CYS A 238 22.64 9.00 -4.21
CA CYS A 238 22.38 7.72 -3.57
C CYS A 238 23.59 6.76 -3.64
N GLY A 239 24.74 7.19 -4.18
CA GLY A 239 25.97 6.38 -4.30
C GLY A 239 25.89 5.28 -5.35
N LEU A 240 24.92 5.33 -6.27
CA LEU A 240 24.69 4.31 -7.29
C LEU A 240 25.68 4.41 -8.47
N ASP A 241 26.36 5.53 -8.61
CA ASP A 241 27.51 5.71 -9.56
C ASP A 241 28.78 5.00 -9.10
N LYS A 242 28.88 4.68 -7.80
CA LYS A 242 29.97 3.91 -7.19
C LYS A 242 29.39 2.96 -6.15
N PRO A 243 28.75 1.87 -6.59
CA PRO A 243 28.04 0.99 -5.69
C PRO A 243 28.98 0.32 -4.68
N ALA A 244 28.50 0.15 -3.45
CA ALA A 244 29.19 -0.60 -2.41
C ALA A 244 29.32 -2.09 -2.80
N VAL A 245 28.26 -2.64 -3.38
CA VAL A 245 28.19 -4.01 -3.87
C VAL A 245 27.14 -4.15 -4.97
N THR A 246 27.41 -5.01 -5.93
CA THR A 246 26.42 -5.46 -6.93
C THR A 246 26.29 -6.97 -6.84
N LEU A 247 25.07 -7.44 -6.70
CA LEU A 247 24.69 -8.85 -6.79
C LEU A 247 24.01 -9.09 -8.12
N THR A 248 24.51 -10.06 -8.89
CA THR A 248 23.85 -10.53 -10.12
C THR A 248 23.53 -12.02 -9.98
N ALA A 249 22.28 -12.40 -10.12
CA ALA A 249 21.82 -13.77 -10.09
C ALA A 249 21.24 -14.16 -11.45
N ALA A 250 21.72 -15.26 -12.03
CA ALA A 250 21.02 -15.96 -13.09
C ALA A 250 20.22 -17.10 -12.46
N TYR A 251 18.92 -17.22 -12.79
CA TYR A 251 18.03 -18.18 -12.17
C TYR A 251 16.91 -18.62 -13.13
N THR A 252 16.24 -19.72 -12.80
CA THR A 252 15.08 -20.20 -13.56
C THR A 252 13.79 -19.93 -12.77
N HIS A 253 12.78 -19.39 -13.45
CA HIS A 253 11.45 -19.19 -12.88
C HIS A 253 10.39 -19.65 -13.90
N ALA A 254 9.49 -20.52 -13.48
CA ALA A 254 8.45 -21.11 -14.34
C ALA A 254 9.01 -21.70 -15.66
N GLY A 255 10.21 -22.30 -15.60
CA GLY A 255 10.87 -22.93 -16.76
C GLY A 255 11.55 -21.94 -17.73
N ALA A 256 11.64 -20.66 -17.40
CA ALA A 256 12.32 -19.64 -18.19
C ALA A 256 13.56 -19.12 -17.46
N ASP A 257 14.64 -18.87 -18.22
CA ASP A 257 15.84 -18.21 -17.69
C ASP A 257 15.56 -16.75 -17.39
N ARG A 258 16.01 -16.29 -16.23
CA ARG A 258 15.86 -14.95 -15.70
C ARG A 258 17.16 -14.44 -15.12
N SER A 259 17.27 -13.13 -15.00
CA SER A 259 18.39 -12.48 -14.31
C SER A 259 17.85 -11.42 -13.34
N LEU A 260 18.47 -11.33 -12.18
CA LEU A 260 18.28 -10.26 -11.22
C LEU A 260 19.62 -9.56 -11.01
N THR A 261 19.66 -8.25 -11.09
CA THR A 261 20.79 -7.43 -10.62
C THR A 261 20.28 -6.51 -9.52
N LEU A 262 20.88 -6.63 -8.33
CA LEU A 262 20.69 -5.73 -7.21
C LEU A 262 21.96 -4.90 -7.05
N THR A 263 21.84 -3.58 -7.22
CA THR A 263 22.95 -2.64 -7.02
C THR A 263 22.72 -1.90 -5.71
N VAL A 264 23.67 -1.99 -4.79
CA VAL A 264 23.62 -1.35 -3.47
C VAL A 264 24.52 -0.12 -3.48
N GLY A 265 23.92 1.05 -3.29
CA GLY A 265 24.60 2.33 -3.24
C GLY A 265 24.98 2.76 -1.82
N GLY A 266 24.79 4.05 -1.52
CA GLY A 266 25.11 4.65 -0.24
C GLY A 266 24.07 4.39 0.85
N GLN A 267 24.51 4.51 2.10
CA GLN A 267 23.63 4.43 3.26
C GLN A 267 22.70 5.65 3.34
N ARG A 268 21.43 5.42 3.68
CA ARG A 268 20.41 6.44 3.91
C ARG A 268 19.56 6.06 5.12
N GLY A 269 19.69 6.79 6.22
CA GLY A 269 19.02 6.45 7.47
C GLY A 269 19.40 5.07 7.98
N ALA A 270 18.42 4.21 8.22
CA ALA A 270 18.62 2.85 8.70
C ALA A 270 18.83 1.81 7.59
N GLY A 271 18.99 2.23 6.33
CA GLY A 271 19.15 1.33 5.19
C GLY A 271 20.13 1.84 4.15
N TYR A 272 20.11 1.21 3.00
CA TYR A 272 20.90 1.55 1.83
C TYR A 272 20.01 1.80 0.63
N CYS A 273 20.38 2.77 -0.20
CA CYS A 273 19.78 2.95 -1.51
C CYS A 273 20.13 1.75 -2.40
N VAL A 274 19.10 1.20 -3.06
CA VAL A 274 19.29 0.08 -3.98
C VAL A 274 18.53 0.31 -5.29
N THR A 275 19.01 -0.27 -6.37
CA THR A 275 18.26 -0.45 -7.62
C THR A 275 18.16 -1.92 -7.95
N VAL A 276 17.10 -2.29 -8.67
CA VAL A 276 16.83 -3.66 -9.12
C VAL A 276 16.76 -3.65 -10.64
N SER A 277 17.21 -4.72 -11.28
CA SER A 277 17.30 -4.88 -12.75
C SER A 277 16.20 -4.19 -13.54
N ASP A 278 16.55 -3.53 -14.63
CA ASP A 278 15.65 -2.92 -15.60
C ASP A 278 14.63 -1.89 -15.02
N ASP A 279 14.85 -1.48 -13.75
CA ASP A 279 14.05 -0.49 -13.05
C ASP A 279 14.94 0.67 -12.57
N ASP A 280 14.67 1.86 -13.09
CA ASP A 280 15.43 3.06 -12.74
C ASP A 280 15.08 3.60 -11.33
N THR A 281 14.05 3.04 -10.68
CA THR A 281 13.60 3.47 -9.36
C THR A 281 14.65 3.17 -8.29
N VAL A 282 14.92 4.15 -7.44
CA VAL A 282 15.75 3.95 -6.26
C VAL A 282 14.87 3.54 -5.09
N TYR A 283 15.18 2.41 -4.52
CA TYR A 283 14.53 1.85 -3.34
C TYR A 283 15.42 1.95 -2.11
N LEU A 284 14.84 1.71 -0.96
CA LEU A 284 15.54 1.47 0.30
C LEU A 284 15.44 -0.01 0.66
N MET A 285 16.57 -0.60 1.06
CA MET A 285 16.62 -1.89 1.72
C MET A 285 17.26 -1.74 3.09
N SER A 286 16.74 -2.37 4.13
CA SER A 286 17.26 -2.17 5.48
C SER A 286 18.71 -2.65 5.61
N ALA A 287 19.51 -1.99 6.45
CA ALA A 287 20.89 -2.39 6.68
C ALA A 287 21.00 -3.79 7.30
N GLU A 288 20.01 -4.15 8.13
CA GLU A 288 19.91 -5.49 8.73
C GLU A 288 19.69 -6.56 7.65
N ALA A 289 18.74 -6.33 6.72
CA ALA A 289 18.50 -7.26 5.61
C ALA A 289 19.72 -7.40 4.70
N LEU A 290 20.45 -6.33 4.42
CA LEU A 290 21.64 -6.36 3.57
C LEU A 290 22.91 -6.87 4.26
N ALA A 291 22.90 -7.06 5.57
CA ALA A 291 24.11 -7.44 6.32
C ALA A 291 24.81 -8.69 5.77
N PRO A 292 24.14 -9.79 5.37
CA PRO A 292 24.81 -10.95 4.80
C PRO A 292 25.58 -10.64 3.51
N LEU A 293 24.97 -9.87 2.60
CA LEU A 293 25.61 -9.47 1.35
C LEU A 293 26.79 -8.51 1.59
N LEU A 294 26.63 -7.53 2.46
CA LEU A 294 27.67 -6.56 2.78
C LEU A 294 28.85 -7.22 3.48
N THR A 295 28.60 -8.18 4.39
CA THR A 295 29.65 -8.96 5.05
C THR A 295 30.45 -9.76 4.03
N LEU A 296 29.76 -10.51 3.15
CA LEU A 296 30.44 -11.25 2.08
C LEU A 296 31.25 -10.32 1.17
N ALA A 297 30.72 -9.14 0.83
CA ALA A 297 31.42 -8.15 0.01
C ALA A 297 32.68 -7.59 0.67
N GLN A 298 32.71 -7.48 2.00
CA GLN A 298 33.84 -6.97 2.79
C GLN A 298 34.90 -8.05 3.07
N SER A 299 34.48 -9.20 3.58
CA SER A 299 35.38 -10.25 4.06
C SER A 299 35.72 -11.28 3.00
N GLY A 300 34.84 -11.46 2.02
CA GLY A 300 34.95 -12.61 1.09
C GLY A 300 34.47 -13.90 1.76
N LEU A 301 34.97 -15.00 1.26
CA LEU A 301 34.79 -16.35 1.84
C LEU A 301 35.99 -16.59 2.80
N GLU A 302 35.79 -16.34 4.10
CA GLU A 302 36.77 -16.65 5.14
C GLU A 302 36.57 -18.06 5.72
#